data_ef43813edb909c4829ea4ea6c7684420
#
_entry.id   ef43813edb909c4829ea4ea6c7684420
#
_cell.length_a   1.000
_cell.length_b   1.000
_cell.length_c   1.000
_cell.angle_alpha   90.00
_cell.angle_beta   90.00
_cell.angle_gamma   90.00
#
_symmetry.space_group_name_H-M   'P 1'
#
loop_
_entity.id
_entity.type
_entity.pdbx_description
1 polymer ?
#
loop_
_entity_poly.entity_id
_entity_poly.type
_entity_poly.pdbx_seq_one_letter_code
_entity_poly.pdbx_strand_id
1 'polypeptide(L)'
;MSGLAVKAHELIKWFGEAEVKTYAVNNVSFEAYLGEMFFIEGPSGSGKTTLLSLISGILRPNSGSVLVEDRDIWNMTSDQIADFRLNKIGFVFQDYHLFPRLTTVENVAIPLILKRHDWNKSISEAMEYLDVVGIKNRAHLPPVKLSGGEQQRVAIARAIASSPDIMIFDEPTASLDGDTGRKIIDFVKKNILNEKRCIIIVTHDSRIFEYADRIMKMEDGKITGIEKGESREK
;
A
#
# COMPACT_ATOMS: atom_id res chain seq x y z
N MET A 1 20.02 -13.17 -0.86
CA MET A 1 19.46 -12.34 0.22
C MET A 1 18.48 -11.37 -0.41
N SER A 2 17.24 -11.35 0.05
CA SER A 2 16.25 -10.36 -0.40
C SER A 2 16.77 -8.94 -0.06
N GLY A 3 16.70 -8.01 -1.03
CA GLY A 3 17.13 -6.62 -0.81
C GLY A 3 16.21 -5.91 0.20
N LEU A 4 16.75 -4.95 0.93
CA LEU A 4 15.97 -4.09 1.83
C LEU A 4 15.06 -3.19 1.00
N ALA A 5 13.74 -3.21 1.27
CA ALA A 5 12.78 -2.34 0.59
C ALA A 5 12.50 -1.07 1.40
N VAL A 6 12.20 -1.24 2.70
CA VAL A 6 11.90 -0.14 3.62
C VAL A 6 12.58 -0.39 4.95
N LYS A 7 13.23 0.63 5.49
CA LYS A 7 13.72 0.64 6.87
C LYS A 7 13.15 1.86 7.60
N ALA A 8 12.34 1.60 8.59
CA ALA A 8 11.89 2.60 9.56
C ALA A 8 12.83 2.56 10.77
N HIS A 9 13.28 3.71 11.23
CA HIS A 9 14.17 3.81 12.38
C HIS A 9 13.67 4.87 13.36
N GLU A 10 13.31 4.43 14.57
CA GLU A 10 12.86 5.26 15.68
C GLU A 10 11.77 6.27 15.32
N LEU A 11 10.80 5.85 14.50
CA LEU A 11 9.73 6.71 14.02
C LEU A 11 8.85 7.16 15.18
N ILE A 12 8.63 8.47 15.27
CA ILE A 12 7.69 9.08 16.20
C ILE A 12 6.74 9.99 15.42
N LYS A 13 5.45 9.82 15.67
CA LYS A 13 4.40 10.73 15.20
C LYS A 13 3.38 10.97 16.29
N TRP A 14 3.21 12.23 16.64
CA TRP A 14 2.16 12.68 17.55
C TRP A 14 1.33 13.79 16.89
N PHE A 15 0.11 13.92 17.36
CA PHE A 15 -0.84 14.96 17.00
C PHE A 15 -1.23 15.73 18.26
N GLY A 16 -1.76 16.95 18.09
CA GLY A 16 -2.11 17.87 19.18
C GLY A 16 -1.04 18.92 19.45
N GLU A 17 -1.34 19.86 20.36
CA GLU A 17 -0.48 20.98 20.71
C GLU A 17 -0.08 20.92 22.19
N ALA A 18 1.09 21.46 22.47
CA ALA A 18 1.66 21.68 23.81
C ALA A 18 1.51 20.49 24.80
N GLU A 19 0.53 20.56 25.71
CA GLU A 19 0.39 19.59 26.82
C GLU A 19 -0.45 18.37 26.48
N VAL A 20 -1.20 18.39 25.35
CA VAL A 20 -2.08 17.29 24.94
C VAL A 20 -1.57 16.64 23.65
N LYS A 21 -0.51 15.87 23.76
CA LYS A 21 0.05 15.07 22.66
C LYS A 21 -0.50 13.66 22.66
N THR A 22 -1.10 13.25 21.53
CA THR A 22 -1.48 11.85 21.29
C THR A 22 -0.45 11.22 20.36
N TYR A 23 0.28 10.22 20.83
CA TYR A 23 1.26 9.49 20.04
C TYR A 23 0.56 8.45 19.19
N ALA A 24 0.51 8.68 17.88
CA ALA A 24 -0.02 7.71 16.92
C ALA A 24 1.04 6.66 16.52
N VAL A 25 2.32 7.07 16.51
CA VAL A 25 3.48 6.18 16.32
C VAL A 25 4.53 6.60 17.34
N ASN A 26 5.04 5.66 18.12
CA ASN A 26 5.91 5.92 19.26
C ASN A 26 7.12 4.98 19.26
N ASN A 27 8.25 5.49 18.76
CA ASN A 27 9.53 4.80 18.69
C ASN A 27 9.45 3.46 17.91
N VAL A 28 8.90 3.50 16.70
CA VAL A 28 8.72 2.33 15.83
C VAL A 28 9.93 2.14 14.92
N SER A 29 10.54 0.94 14.97
CA SER A 29 11.63 0.54 14.09
C SER A 29 11.35 -0.84 13.49
N PHE A 30 11.42 -0.97 12.17
CA PHE A 30 11.30 -2.25 11.46
C PHE A 30 11.96 -2.20 10.09
N GLU A 31 12.12 -3.37 9.51
CA GLU A 31 12.60 -3.54 8.13
C GLU A 31 11.63 -4.42 7.35
N ALA A 32 11.38 -4.05 6.10
CA ALA A 32 10.63 -4.83 5.14
C ALA A 32 11.50 -5.07 3.89
N TYR A 33 11.37 -6.26 3.27
CA TYR A 33 12.28 -6.71 2.23
C TYR A 33 11.59 -6.90 0.89
N LEU A 34 12.37 -6.82 -0.18
CA LEU A 34 11.87 -7.19 -1.52
C LEU A 34 11.56 -8.69 -1.57
N GLY A 35 10.49 -9.04 -2.25
CA GLY A 35 10.03 -10.42 -2.37
C GLY A 35 9.16 -10.91 -1.20
N GLU A 36 8.84 -10.05 -0.20
CA GLU A 36 7.98 -10.46 0.92
C GLU A 36 6.61 -9.78 0.92
N MET A 37 5.65 -10.48 1.52
CA MET A 37 4.39 -9.92 2.03
C MET A 37 4.52 -9.68 3.53
N PHE A 38 4.69 -8.42 3.91
CA PHE A 38 4.83 -7.97 5.29
C PHE A 38 3.50 -7.43 5.81
N PHE A 39 2.93 -8.09 6.82
CA PHE A 39 1.67 -7.67 7.42
C PHE A 39 1.89 -6.86 8.69
N ILE A 40 1.01 -5.90 8.92
CA ILE A 40 0.96 -5.10 10.13
C ILE A 40 -0.42 -5.30 10.74
N GLU A 41 -0.46 -6.02 11.86
CA GLU A 41 -1.67 -6.33 12.62
C GLU A 41 -1.82 -5.41 13.81
N GLY A 42 -3.05 -5.12 14.20
CA GLY A 42 -3.37 -4.41 15.44
C GLY A 42 -4.79 -3.88 15.47
N PRO A 43 -5.29 -3.52 16.65
CA PRO A 43 -6.66 -2.98 16.80
C PRO A 43 -6.82 -1.64 16.08
N SER A 44 -8.07 -1.21 15.89
CA SER A 44 -8.37 0.14 15.40
C SER A 44 -7.75 1.19 16.33
N GLY A 45 -7.15 2.23 15.75
CA GLY A 45 -6.47 3.28 16.52
C GLY A 45 -5.04 2.94 16.94
N SER A 46 -4.49 1.75 16.68
CA SER A 46 -3.12 1.38 17.06
C SER A 46 -2.00 2.11 16.27
N GLY A 47 -2.35 3.00 15.32
CA GLY A 47 -1.37 3.80 14.58
C GLY A 47 -0.95 3.24 13.21
N LYS A 48 -1.52 2.13 12.74
CA LYS A 48 -1.16 1.45 11.48
C LYS A 48 -1.25 2.35 10.25
N THR A 49 -2.41 2.98 10.01
CA THR A 49 -2.60 3.90 8.87
C THR A 49 -1.66 5.10 8.95
N THR A 50 -1.39 5.59 10.18
CA THR A 50 -0.38 6.64 10.37
C THR A 50 1.01 6.14 9.98
N LEU A 51 1.40 4.94 10.40
CA LEU A 51 2.67 4.33 10.03
C LEU A 51 2.80 4.17 8.52
N LEU A 52 1.74 3.67 7.83
CA LEU A 52 1.73 3.60 6.36
C LEU A 52 1.94 4.97 5.72
N SER A 53 1.29 6.01 6.27
CA SER A 53 1.44 7.39 5.78
C SER A 53 2.85 7.94 5.97
N LEU A 54 3.54 7.53 7.05
CA LEU A 54 4.94 7.91 7.30
C LEU A 54 5.90 7.25 6.30
N ILE A 55 5.77 5.94 6.08
CA ILE A 55 6.69 5.19 5.21
C ILE A 55 6.44 5.42 3.73
N SER A 56 5.24 5.89 3.36
CA SER A 56 4.89 6.22 1.97
C SER A 56 5.21 7.66 1.56
N GLY A 57 5.74 8.49 2.47
CA GLY A 57 6.02 9.90 2.16
C GLY A 57 4.77 10.80 2.09
N ILE A 58 3.64 10.37 2.67
CA ILE A 58 2.40 11.18 2.75
C ILE A 58 2.44 12.10 3.98
N LEU A 59 2.87 11.58 5.13
CA LEU A 59 2.89 12.30 6.39
C LEU A 59 4.30 12.32 6.97
N ARG A 60 4.81 13.52 7.30
CA ARG A 60 6.14 13.65 7.88
C ARG A 60 6.16 13.23 9.35
N PRO A 61 7.14 12.42 9.81
CA PRO A 61 7.31 12.10 11.22
C PRO A 61 7.76 13.34 12.02
N ASN A 62 7.57 13.30 13.34
CA ASN A 62 8.12 14.29 14.24
C ASN A 62 9.60 14.01 14.54
N SER A 63 9.99 12.73 14.53
CA SER A 63 11.39 12.29 14.58
C SER A 63 11.54 10.88 14.00
N GLY A 64 12.80 10.45 13.82
CA GLY A 64 13.16 9.20 13.16
C GLY A 64 13.34 9.36 11.66
N SER A 65 13.67 8.26 10.97
CA SER A 65 13.94 8.24 9.54
C SER A 65 13.26 7.07 8.82
N VAL A 66 13.00 7.25 7.53
CA VAL A 66 12.51 6.20 6.63
C VAL A 66 13.47 6.08 5.46
N LEU A 67 14.17 4.96 5.39
CA LEU A 67 15.10 4.67 4.30
C LEU A 67 14.43 3.77 3.28
N VAL A 68 14.50 4.17 2.01
CA VAL A 68 14.15 3.38 0.84
C VAL A 68 15.34 3.46 -0.13
N GLU A 69 15.87 2.32 -0.54
CA GLU A 69 17.09 2.25 -1.34
C GLU A 69 18.25 3.06 -0.69
N ASP A 70 18.42 2.89 0.62
CA ASP A 70 19.42 3.58 1.45
C ASP A 70 19.31 5.13 1.47
N ARG A 71 18.21 5.69 1.02
CA ARG A 71 17.95 7.14 1.05
C ARG A 71 16.84 7.46 2.03
N ASP A 72 17.08 8.39 2.93
CA ASP A 72 16.01 8.90 3.81
C ASP A 72 15.09 9.81 3.02
N ILE A 73 13.83 9.34 2.86
CA ILE A 73 12.81 10.06 2.10
C ILE A 73 12.44 11.40 2.74
N TRP A 74 12.67 11.57 4.04
CA TRP A 74 12.33 12.81 4.75
C TRP A 74 13.42 13.88 4.67
N ASN A 75 14.59 13.56 4.08
CA ASN A 75 15.61 14.51 3.69
C ASN A 75 15.43 15.01 2.23
N MET A 76 14.42 14.51 1.52
CA MET A 76 14.07 14.94 0.17
C MET A 76 13.27 16.25 0.18
N THR A 77 13.34 17.01 -0.93
CA THR A 77 12.44 18.13 -1.19
C THR A 77 11.00 17.65 -1.47
N SER A 78 10.02 18.53 -1.41
CA SER A 78 8.62 18.19 -1.70
C SER A 78 8.43 17.57 -3.10
N ASP A 79 9.14 18.08 -4.11
CA ASP A 79 9.08 17.56 -5.47
C ASP A 79 9.72 16.16 -5.56
N GLN A 80 10.86 15.97 -4.91
CA GLN A 80 11.50 14.66 -4.83
C GLN A 80 10.63 13.61 -4.10
N ILE A 81 9.92 14.00 -3.03
CA ILE A 81 8.95 13.11 -2.35
C ILE A 81 7.76 12.79 -3.28
N ALA A 82 7.28 13.76 -4.06
CA ALA A 82 6.22 13.52 -5.03
C ALA A 82 6.66 12.54 -6.12
N ASP A 83 7.86 12.71 -6.66
CA ASP A 83 8.47 11.79 -7.64
C ASP A 83 8.73 10.41 -7.03
N PHE A 84 9.19 10.36 -5.78
CA PHE A 84 9.34 9.10 -5.04
C PHE A 84 8.01 8.34 -4.93
N ARG A 85 6.94 9.02 -4.48
CA ARG A 85 5.61 8.39 -4.41
C ARG A 85 5.14 7.88 -5.77
N LEU A 86 5.30 8.70 -6.81
CA LEU A 86 4.86 8.32 -8.17
C LEU A 86 5.60 7.10 -8.71
N ASN A 87 6.89 6.97 -8.41
CA ASN A 87 7.73 5.95 -9.03
C ASN A 87 7.96 4.71 -8.16
N LYS A 88 7.89 4.84 -6.83
CA LYS A 88 8.28 3.78 -5.90
C LYS A 88 7.13 3.21 -5.08
N ILE A 89 6.02 3.96 -4.92
CA ILE A 89 4.91 3.57 -4.05
C ILE A 89 3.64 3.32 -4.87
N GLY A 90 3.07 2.13 -4.74
CA GLY A 90 1.70 1.83 -5.13
C GLY A 90 0.83 1.78 -3.88
N PHE A 91 -0.09 2.70 -3.69
CA PHE A 91 -0.94 2.76 -2.50
C PHE A 91 -2.39 2.39 -2.82
N VAL A 92 -2.94 1.42 -2.08
CA VAL A 92 -4.34 1.01 -2.12
C VAL A 92 -4.98 1.36 -0.78
N PHE A 93 -5.85 2.36 -0.79
CA PHE A 93 -6.54 2.86 0.40
C PHE A 93 -7.78 2.00 0.72
N GLN A 94 -8.19 2.01 1.97
CA GLN A 94 -9.37 1.29 2.47
C GLN A 94 -10.65 1.65 1.68
N ASP A 95 -10.85 2.95 1.41
CA ASP A 95 -12.01 3.46 0.65
C ASP A 95 -11.71 3.60 -0.86
N TYR A 96 -10.68 2.87 -1.35
CA TYR A 96 -10.21 2.86 -2.74
C TYR A 96 -9.77 4.22 -3.29
N HIS A 97 -10.31 5.33 -2.85
CA HIS A 97 -10.09 6.70 -3.32
C HIS A 97 -10.10 6.82 -4.85
N LEU A 98 -11.08 6.19 -5.49
CA LEU A 98 -11.28 6.33 -6.93
C LEU A 98 -11.95 7.67 -7.25
N PHE A 99 -11.56 8.26 -8.37
CA PHE A 99 -12.17 9.50 -8.86
C PHE A 99 -13.55 9.19 -9.46
N PRO A 100 -14.65 9.63 -8.85
CA PRO A 100 -15.99 9.18 -9.22
C PRO A 100 -16.47 9.71 -10.58
N ARG A 101 -15.85 10.79 -11.07
CA ARG A 101 -16.18 11.41 -12.37
C ARG A 101 -15.36 10.85 -13.53
N LEU A 102 -14.34 10.06 -13.25
CA LEU A 102 -13.52 9.37 -14.25
C LEU A 102 -14.04 7.96 -14.46
N THR A 103 -13.88 7.46 -15.66
CA THR A 103 -14.11 6.04 -15.96
C THR A 103 -13.07 5.16 -15.25
N THR A 104 -13.29 3.86 -15.22
CA THR A 104 -12.38 2.87 -14.66
C THR A 104 -10.99 2.94 -15.31
N VAL A 105 -10.92 2.99 -16.64
CA VAL A 105 -9.64 3.09 -17.36
C VAL A 105 -8.93 4.41 -17.10
N GLU A 106 -9.65 5.52 -17.03
CA GLU A 106 -9.07 6.82 -16.71
C GLU A 106 -8.51 6.86 -15.27
N ASN A 107 -9.18 6.23 -14.30
CA ASN A 107 -8.64 6.08 -12.95
C ASN A 107 -7.27 5.38 -12.94
N VAL A 108 -7.14 4.32 -13.72
CA VAL A 108 -5.88 3.54 -13.82
C VAL A 108 -4.82 4.30 -14.61
N ALA A 109 -5.21 5.13 -15.59
CA ALA A 109 -4.29 5.93 -16.41
C ALA A 109 -3.62 7.08 -15.64
N ILE A 110 -4.18 7.55 -14.51
CA ILE A 110 -3.67 8.71 -13.76
C ILE A 110 -2.15 8.65 -13.51
N PRO A 111 -1.57 7.59 -12.91
CA PRO A 111 -0.13 7.55 -12.64
C PRO A 111 0.71 7.56 -13.91
N LEU A 112 0.21 7.01 -15.02
CA LEU A 112 0.89 7.03 -16.32
C LEU A 112 0.93 8.45 -16.90
N ILE A 113 -0.18 9.18 -16.81
CA ILE A 113 -0.28 10.60 -17.23
C ILE A 113 0.66 11.46 -16.38
N LEU A 114 0.71 11.22 -15.05
CA LEU A 114 1.64 11.93 -14.16
C LEU A 114 3.10 11.65 -14.50
N LYS A 115 3.42 10.47 -15.04
CA LYS A 115 4.74 10.13 -15.63
C LYS A 115 4.99 10.76 -17.00
N ARG A 116 4.12 11.65 -17.46
CA ARG A 116 4.20 12.36 -18.75
C ARG A 116 4.07 11.47 -19.98
N HIS A 117 3.44 10.29 -19.85
CA HIS A 117 3.02 9.54 -21.02
C HIS A 117 1.91 10.32 -21.74
N ASP A 118 1.84 10.19 -23.06
CA ASP A 118 0.74 10.76 -23.82
C ASP A 118 -0.59 10.10 -23.42
N TRP A 119 -1.72 10.79 -23.63
CA TRP A 119 -3.04 10.33 -23.25
C TRP A 119 -3.40 8.97 -23.85
N ASN A 120 -3.25 8.81 -25.17
CA ASN A 120 -3.65 7.58 -25.86
C ASN A 120 -2.82 6.39 -25.39
N LYS A 121 -1.51 6.60 -25.19
CA LYS A 121 -0.61 5.60 -24.64
C LYS A 121 -1.01 5.23 -23.21
N SER A 122 -1.31 6.22 -22.36
CA SER A 122 -1.75 5.98 -20.99
C SER A 122 -3.04 5.17 -20.90
N ILE A 123 -4.02 5.46 -21.77
CA ILE A 123 -5.27 4.71 -21.84
C ILE A 123 -5.01 3.28 -22.32
N SER A 124 -4.17 3.09 -23.35
CA SER A 124 -3.83 1.76 -23.86
C SER A 124 -3.14 0.90 -22.78
N GLU A 125 -2.15 1.44 -22.09
CA GLU A 125 -1.46 0.75 -21.00
C GLU A 125 -2.41 0.48 -19.82
N ALA A 126 -3.27 1.42 -19.46
CA ALA A 126 -4.28 1.24 -18.41
C ALA A 126 -5.26 0.09 -18.72
N MET A 127 -5.61 -0.12 -19.99
CA MET A 127 -6.42 -1.26 -20.42
C MET A 127 -5.72 -2.61 -20.19
N GLU A 128 -4.39 -2.65 -20.33
CA GLU A 128 -3.60 -3.86 -20.04
C GLU A 128 -3.60 -4.15 -18.53
N TYR A 129 -3.45 -3.13 -17.66
CA TYR A 129 -3.55 -3.32 -16.21
C TYR A 129 -4.95 -3.76 -15.76
N LEU A 130 -6.01 -3.27 -16.41
CA LEU A 130 -7.37 -3.75 -16.16
C LEU A 130 -7.56 -5.21 -16.60
N ASP A 131 -6.88 -5.65 -17.64
CA ASP A 131 -6.86 -7.04 -18.08
C ASP A 131 -6.17 -7.93 -17.05
N VAL A 132 -5.00 -7.50 -16.54
CA VAL A 132 -4.26 -8.20 -15.47
C VAL A 132 -5.13 -8.44 -14.25
N VAL A 133 -5.93 -7.45 -13.81
CA VAL A 133 -6.82 -7.59 -12.66
C VAL A 133 -8.19 -8.20 -13.00
N GLY A 134 -8.44 -8.57 -14.27
CA GLY A 134 -9.62 -9.30 -14.73
C GLY A 134 -10.91 -8.48 -14.80
N ILE A 135 -10.83 -7.16 -15.03
CA ILE A 135 -12.01 -6.27 -15.13
C ILE A 135 -11.99 -5.34 -16.36
N LYS A 136 -11.28 -5.73 -17.42
CA LYS A 136 -11.19 -4.96 -18.67
C LYS A 136 -12.56 -4.63 -19.26
N ASN A 137 -13.54 -5.52 -19.10
CA ASN A 137 -14.92 -5.33 -19.56
C ASN A 137 -15.65 -4.20 -18.83
N ARG A 138 -15.10 -3.68 -17.73
CA ARG A 138 -15.62 -2.55 -16.94
C ARG A 138 -14.92 -1.22 -17.24
N ALA A 139 -13.96 -1.19 -18.18
CA ALA A 139 -13.07 -0.07 -18.44
C ALA A 139 -13.79 1.29 -18.61
N HIS A 140 -14.93 1.30 -19.26
CA HIS A 140 -15.68 2.52 -19.57
C HIS A 140 -16.77 2.88 -18.56
N LEU A 141 -16.93 2.11 -17.49
CA LEU A 141 -17.87 2.40 -16.40
C LEU A 141 -17.23 3.33 -15.36
N PRO A 142 -18.00 4.26 -14.78
CA PRO A 142 -17.54 5.01 -13.61
C PRO A 142 -17.54 4.12 -12.36
N PRO A 143 -16.70 4.42 -11.33
CA PRO A 143 -16.58 3.62 -10.11
C PRO A 143 -17.91 3.35 -9.39
N VAL A 144 -18.84 4.30 -9.40
CA VAL A 144 -20.15 4.16 -8.76
C VAL A 144 -21.00 3.02 -9.32
N LYS A 145 -20.70 2.52 -10.52
CA LYS A 145 -21.39 1.37 -11.15
C LYS A 145 -20.67 0.03 -10.91
N LEU A 146 -19.63 0.02 -10.12
CA LEU A 146 -18.82 -1.16 -9.80
C LEU A 146 -19.16 -1.69 -8.40
N SER A 147 -19.12 -3.01 -8.24
CA SER A 147 -19.13 -3.65 -6.90
C SER A 147 -17.87 -3.29 -6.11
N GLY A 148 -17.88 -3.47 -4.78
CA GLY A 148 -16.72 -3.21 -3.92
C GLY A 148 -15.47 -3.98 -4.37
N GLY A 149 -15.62 -5.27 -4.71
CA GLY A 149 -14.50 -6.08 -5.23
C GLY A 149 -14.00 -5.60 -6.60
N GLU A 150 -14.86 -5.09 -7.49
CA GLU A 150 -14.44 -4.47 -8.75
C GLU A 150 -13.71 -3.15 -8.50
N GLN A 151 -14.20 -2.30 -7.58
CA GLN A 151 -13.52 -1.06 -7.18
C GLN A 151 -12.14 -1.34 -6.59
N GLN A 152 -12.01 -2.36 -5.75
CA GLN A 152 -10.73 -2.81 -5.21
C GLN A 152 -9.77 -3.20 -6.33
N ARG A 153 -10.21 -3.95 -7.33
CA ARG A 153 -9.39 -4.32 -8.50
C ARG A 153 -8.94 -3.10 -9.30
N VAL A 154 -9.80 -2.09 -9.47
CA VAL A 154 -9.42 -0.81 -10.09
C VAL A 154 -8.33 -0.10 -9.28
N ALA A 155 -8.47 -0.04 -7.95
CA ALA A 155 -7.47 0.58 -7.08
C ALA A 155 -6.12 -0.16 -7.15
N ILE A 156 -6.14 -1.50 -7.23
CA ILE A 156 -4.93 -2.31 -7.44
C ILE A 156 -4.33 -2.03 -8.81
N ALA A 157 -5.12 -2.04 -9.90
CA ALA A 157 -4.65 -1.73 -11.24
C ALA A 157 -3.99 -0.34 -11.31
N ARG A 158 -4.62 0.67 -10.71
CA ARG A 158 -4.04 2.02 -10.59
C ARG A 158 -2.73 2.01 -9.82
N ALA A 159 -2.65 1.28 -8.72
CA ALA A 159 -1.46 1.23 -7.89
C ALA A 159 -0.27 0.54 -8.59
N ILE A 160 -0.51 -0.50 -9.40
CA ILE A 160 0.55 -1.20 -10.14
C ILE A 160 0.95 -0.51 -11.46
N ALA A 161 0.12 0.41 -11.98
CA ALA A 161 0.36 1.09 -13.26
C ALA A 161 1.66 1.89 -13.27
N SER A 162 2.10 2.41 -12.13
CA SER A 162 3.40 3.07 -12.00
C SER A 162 4.58 2.09 -11.88
N SER A 163 4.35 0.76 -11.89
CA SER A 163 5.37 -0.27 -11.66
C SER A 163 6.19 -0.07 -10.39
N PRO A 164 5.54 0.10 -9.22
CA PRO A 164 6.22 0.43 -7.97
C PRO A 164 7.00 -0.77 -7.41
N ASP A 165 8.07 -0.47 -6.66
CA ASP A 165 8.83 -1.48 -5.91
C ASP A 165 8.17 -1.81 -4.56
N ILE A 166 7.35 -0.89 -4.02
CA ILE A 166 6.66 -1.04 -2.74
C ILE A 166 5.17 -0.86 -2.96
N MET A 167 4.39 -1.90 -2.64
CA MET A 167 2.93 -1.85 -2.63
C MET A 167 2.43 -1.77 -1.20
N ILE A 168 1.56 -0.81 -0.92
CA ILE A 168 0.98 -0.59 0.40
C ILE A 168 -0.54 -0.76 0.30
N PHE A 169 -1.10 -1.59 1.18
CA PHE A 169 -2.54 -1.82 1.28
C PHE A 169 -3.01 -1.47 2.69
N ASP A 170 -3.95 -0.55 2.79
CA ASP A 170 -4.61 -0.18 4.04
C ASP A 170 -5.97 -0.86 4.11
N GLU A 171 -6.10 -1.88 4.98
CA GLU A 171 -7.31 -2.67 5.21
C GLU A 171 -7.99 -3.19 3.93
N PRO A 172 -7.29 -3.92 3.04
CA PRO A 172 -7.78 -4.24 1.70
C PRO A 172 -9.00 -5.17 1.66
N THR A 173 -9.37 -5.80 2.77
CA THR A 173 -10.50 -6.73 2.85
C THR A 173 -11.66 -6.22 3.70
N ALA A 174 -11.53 -5.03 4.31
CA ALA A 174 -12.50 -4.52 5.29
C ALA A 174 -13.93 -4.34 4.74
N SER A 175 -14.07 -3.98 3.46
CA SER A 175 -15.35 -3.76 2.79
C SER A 175 -15.82 -4.94 1.92
N LEU A 176 -15.13 -6.10 2.03
CA LEU A 176 -15.39 -7.27 1.20
C LEU A 176 -15.89 -8.45 2.05
N ASP A 177 -16.68 -9.32 1.42
CA ASP A 177 -16.95 -10.64 2.00
C ASP A 177 -15.67 -11.49 2.05
N GLY A 178 -15.66 -12.48 2.94
CA GLY A 178 -14.45 -13.26 3.22
C GLY A 178 -13.86 -13.97 2.00
N ASP A 179 -14.69 -14.48 1.10
CA ASP A 179 -14.22 -15.20 -0.09
C ASP A 179 -13.65 -14.25 -1.13
N THR A 180 -14.28 -13.09 -1.33
CA THR A 180 -13.78 -12.04 -2.22
C THR A 180 -12.48 -11.47 -1.70
N GLY A 181 -12.37 -11.20 -0.38
CA GLY A 181 -11.15 -10.71 0.24
C GLY A 181 -9.98 -11.67 0.04
N ARG A 182 -10.15 -12.97 0.34
CA ARG A 182 -9.12 -14.00 0.11
C ARG A 182 -8.69 -14.08 -1.36
N LYS A 183 -9.63 -14.08 -2.31
CA LYS A 183 -9.33 -14.12 -3.75
C LYS A 183 -8.49 -12.93 -4.19
N ILE A 184 -8.71 -11.74 -3.64
CA ILE A 184 -7.92 -10.55 -3.94
C ILE A 184 -6.50 -10.69 -3.40
N ILE A 185 -6.32 -11.13 -2.16
CA ILE A 185 -4.99 -11.30 -1.58
C ILE A 185 -4.22 -12.44 -2.28
N ASP A 186 -4.89 -13.54 -2.60
CA ASP A 186 -4.31 -14.63 -3.40
C ASP A 186 -3.85 -14.12 -4.79
N PHE A 187 -4.70 -13.32 -5.45
CA PHE A 187 -4.35 -12.67 -6.70
C PHE A 187 -3.11 -11.76 -6.54
N VAL A 188 -3.06 -10.95 -5.49
CA VAL A 188 -1.91 -10.06 -5.20
C VAL A 188 -0.65 -10.89 -4.99
N LYS A 189 -0.72 -11.97 -4.20
CA LYS A 189 0.44 -12.86 -3.95
C LYS A 189 0.95 -13.52 -5.22
N LYS A 190 0.05 -14.04 -6.07
CA LYS A 190 0.41 -14.81 -7.27
C LYS A 190 0.83 -13.97 -8.47
N ASN A 191 0.24 -12.76 -8.63
CA ASN A 191 0.38 -11.99 -9.86
C ASN A 191 1.11 -10.65 -9.68
N ILE A 192 1.16 -10.12 -8.46
CA ILE A 192 1.74 -8.81 -8.17
C ILE A 192 3.07 -8.93 -7.43
N LEU A 193 3.16 -9.83 -6.44
CA LEU A 193 4.41 -10.09 -5.72
C LEU A 193 5.46 -10.70 -6.66
N ASN A 194 6.69 -10.22 -6.57
CA ASN A 194 7.86 -10.77 -7.25
C ASN A 194 9.12 -10.40 -6.48
N GLU A 195 10.27 -10.92 -6.87
CA GLU A 195 11.56 -10.70 -6.19
C GLU A 195 12.00 -9.22 -6.08
N LYS A 196 11.41 -8.33 -6.88
CA LYS A 196 11.72 -6.89 -6.92
C LYS A 196 10.65 -6.04 -6.24
N ARG A 197 9.66 -6.65 -5.60
CA ARG A 197 8.53 -5.92 -5.00
C ARG A 197 8.29 -6.36 -3.58
N CYS A 198 8.16 -5.40 -2.67
CA CYS A 198 7.69 -5.58 -1.31
C CYS A 198 6.19 -5.25 -1.25
N ILE A 199 5.41 -6.06 -0.55
CA ILE A 199 3.98 -5.80 -0.30
C ILE A 199 3.78 -5.64 1.20
N ILE A 200 3.30 -4.47 1.62
CA ILE A 200 2.98 -4.15 3.02
C ILE A 200 1.47 -4.06 3.14
N ILE A 201 0.87 -4.88 4.00
CA ILE A 201 -0.58 -4.92 4.23
C ILE A 201 -0.87 -4.60 5.69
N VAL A 202 -1.64 -3.56 5.92
CA VAL A 202 -2.26 -3.31 7.23
C VAL A 202 -3.62 -3.98 7.27
N THR A 203 -3.88 -4.79 8.29
CA THR A 203 -5.19 -5.42 8.48
C THR A 203 -5.39 -5.93 9.90
N HIS A 204 -6.65 -6.05 10.30
CA HIS A 204 -7.09 -6.80 11.48
C HIS A 204 -7.80 -8.11 11.10
N ASP A 205 -7.85 -8.44 9.81
CA ASP A 205 -8.53 -9.63 9.28
C ASP A 205 -7.61 -10.85 9.34
N SER A 206 -7.78 -11.68 10.36
CA SER A 206 -6.98 -12.91 10.53
C SER A 206 -7.17 -13.94 9.40
N ARG A 207 -8.25 -13.82 8.60
CA ARG A 207 -8.52 -14.76 7.49
C ARG A 207 -7.48 -14.71 6.38
N ILE A 208 -6.67 -13.64 6.32
CA ILE A 208 -5.62 -13.48 5.30
C ILE A 208 -4.21 -13.61 5.85
N PHE A 209 -4.01 -13.89 7.14
CA PHE A 209 -2.69 -14.01 7.75
C PHE A 209 -1.85 -15.16 7.18
N GLU A 210 -2.48 -16.19 6.64
CA GLU A 210 -1.81 -17.30 5.93
C GLU A 210 -1.00 -16.85 4.69
N TYR A 211 -1.24 -15.65 4.17
CA TYR A 211 -0.49 -15.07 3.05
C TYR A 211 0.78 -14.32 3.47
N ALA A 212 0.90 -13.97 4.75
CA ALA A 212 2.02 -13.20 5.26
C ALA A 212 3.31 -14.04 5.34
N ASP A 213 4.44 -13.45 4.97
CA ASP A 213 5.76 -14.01 5.26
C ASP A 213 6.23 -13.59 6.66
N ARG A 214 5.84 -12.39 7.10
CA ARG A 214 6.06 -11.87 8.45
C ARG A 214 4.88 -11.01 8.88
N ILE A 215 4.58 -11.02 10.18
CA ILE A 215 3.51 -10.23 10.79
C ILE A 215 4.11 -9.40 11.92
N MET A 216 3.98 -8.08 11.81
CA MET A 216 4.31 -7.13 12.86
C MET A 216 3.04 -6.76 13.63
N LYS A 217 3.06 -6.92 14.94
CA LYS A 217 1.95 -6.53 15.82
C LYS A 217 2.16 -5.14 16.38
N MET A 218 1.12 -4.31 16.27
CA MET A 218 1.11 -2.93 16.78
C MET A 218 -0.02 -2.71 17.78
N GLU A 219 0.31 -2.06 18.89
CA GLU A 219 -0.63 -1.62 19.91
C GLU A 219 -0.19 -0.26 20.47
N ASP A 220 -1.12 0.68 20.62
CA ASP A 220 -0.87 2.02 21.17
C ASP A 220 0.36 2.73 20.55
N GLY A 221 0.47 2.64 19.23
CA GLY A 221 1.55 3.27 18.47
C GLY A 221 2.92 2.58 18.58
N LYS A 222 3.02 1.41 19.19
CA LYS A 222 4.28 0.67 19.40
C LYS A 222 4.23 -0.71 18.77
N ILE A 223 5.42 -1.25 18.45
CA ILE A 223 5.56 -2.65 18.05
C ILE A 223 5.58 -3.51 19.32
N THR A 224 4.71 -4.53 19.36
CA THR A 224 4.67 -5.52 20.45
C THR A 224 5.37 -6.82 20.07
N GLY A 225 5.56 -7.10 18.78
CA GLY A 225 6.29 -8.25 18.27
C GLY A 225 6.35 -8.30 16.76
N ILE A 226 7.30 -9.07 16.23
CA ILE A 226 7.37 -9.45 14.80
C ILE A 226 7.56 -10.96 14.74
N GLU A 227 6.64 -11.64 14.09
CA GLU A 227 6.59 -13.09 13.97
C GLU A 227 6.76 -13.49 12.49
N LYS A 228 7.25 -14.72 12.25
CA LYS A 228 7.17 -15.31 10.91
C LYS A 228 5.72 -15.70 10.65
N GLY A 229 5.23 -15.41 9.44
CA GLY A 229 3.94 -15.88 9.00
C GLY A 229 3.90 -17.39 8.89
N GLU A 230 2.73 -17.98 9.10
CA GLU A 230 2.49 -19.41 8.85
C GLU A 230 2.35 -19.65 7.33
N SER A 231 3.37 -19.32 6.54
CA SER A 231 3.33 -19.65 5.12
C SER A 231 3.28 -21.18 4.98
N ARG A 232 2.15 -21.70 4.56
CA ARG A 232 2.05 -23.09 4.11
C ARG A 232 2.99 -23.24 2.91
N GLU A 233 4.15 -23.85 3.15
CA GLU A 233 4.94 -24.40 2.06
C GLU A 233 4.02 -25.29 1.21
N LYS A 234 3.86 -24.92 -0.04
CA LYS A 234 3.30 -25.81 -1.08
C LYS A 234 4.37 -26.10 -2.08
#